data_3f6fadd171e7487d1113a637d71d3872
#
_entry.id   3f6fadd171e7487d1113a637d71d3872
#
_cell.length_a   1.000
_cell.length_b   1.000
_cell.length_c   1.000
_cell.angle_alpha   90.00
_cell.angle_beta   90.00
_cell.angle_gamma   90.00
#
_symmetry.space_group_name_H-M   'P 1'
#
loop_
_entity.id
_entity.type
_entity.pdbx_description
1 polymer ?
#
loop_
_entity_poly.entity_id
_entity_poly.type
_entity_poly.pdbx_seq_one_letter_code
_entity_poly.pdbx_strand_id
1 'polypeptide(L)'
;TSMYTLDVMGGLFAGQTVVVMGPGPIGLCAVGVASALGAEVILTGTRDNRLDIGKKLGASHVINVKNDDAVKVVKELTEGIGAHYVLDCSGAPNAVNDASSMIRRGGKIGLAAFPSKPVEVDIANLVRNNAYIYATRGEGKSACHRAMALMAQKRFDAKLIHTHTFAMKDLQTGLKYTRERIEDAIKVVVRNDERLI
;
A
#
# COMPACT_ATOMS: atom_id res chain seq x y z
N THR A 1 -9.91 -3.06 0.82
CA THR A 1 -9.51 -1.73 0.30
C THR A 1 -8.50 -1.88 -0.83
N SER A 2 -7.32 -2.49 -0.64
CA SER A 2 -6.24 -2.55 -1.64
C SER A 2 -6.66 -3.16 -2.98
N MET A 3 -7.35 -4.30 -2.96
CA MET A 3 -7.95 -4.91 -4.16
C MET A 3 -8.97 -3.96 -4.82
N TYR A 4 -9.83 -3.32 -4.01
CA TYR A 4 -10.84 -2.40 -4.51
C TYR A 4 -10.22 -1.17 -5.19
N THR A 5 -9.15 -0.62 -4.62
CA THR A 5 -8.42 0.51 -5.24
C THR A 5 -7.91 0.13 -6.63
N LEU A 6 -7.29 -1.04 -6.77
CA LEU A 6 -6.83 -1.52 -8.08
C LEU A 6 -7.99 -1.75 -9.06
N ASP A 7 -9.12 -2.28 -8.59
CA ASP A 7 -10.31 -2.50 -9.42
C ASP A 7 -10.90 -1.18 -9.95
N VAL A 8 -11.03 -0.17 -9.09
CA VAL A 8 -11.53 1.17 -9.48
C VAL A 8 -10.60 1.84 -10.49
N MET A 9 -9.30 1.58 -10.40
CA MET A 9 -8.31 2.07 -11.36
C MET A 9 -8.32 1.31 -12.69
N GLY A 10 -9.22 0.34 -12.87
CA GLY A 10 -9.39 -0.42 -14.11
C GLY A 10 -8.70 -1.77 -14.14
N GLY A 11 -8.30 -2.26 -12.97
CA GLY A 11 -7.60 -3.53 -12.83
C GLY A 11 -6.10 -3.44 -13.10
N LEU A 12 -5.42 -4.55 -12.86
CA LEU A 12 -3.97 -4.68 -12.99
C LEU A 12 -3.66 -5.87 -13.90
N PHE A 13 -2.73 -5.69 -14.82
CA PHE A 13 -2.25 -6.73 -15.71
C PHE A 13 -0.83 -7.16 -15.33
N ALA A 14 -0.51 -8.43 -15.58
CA ALA A 14 0.84 -8.95 -15.37
C ALA A 14 1.89 -8.13 -16.14
N GLY A 15 3.07 -7.94 -15.53
CA GLY A 15 4.16 -7.15 -16.11
C GLY A 15 4.02 -5.64 -15.95
N GLN A 16 2.94 -5.14 -15.35
CA GLN A 16 2.82 -3.72 -15.04
C GLN A 16 3.58 -3.39 -13.75
N THR A 17 4.20 -2.21 -13.71
CA THR A 17 4.90 -1.70 -12.52
C THR A 17 3.93 -0.93 -11.62
N VAL A 18 3.91 -1.29 -10.34
CA VAL A 18 3.09 -0.65 -9.30
C VAL A 18 4.00 -0.13 -8.19
N VAL A 19 3.94 1.16 -7.92
CA VAL A 19 4.55 1.75 -6.71
C VAL A 19 3.52 1.80 -5.60
N VAL A 20 3.86 1.29 -4.42
CA VAL A 20 3.05 1.40 -3.21
C VAL A 20 3.78 2.30 -2.22
N MET A 21 3.18 3.40 -1.84
CA MET A 21 3.74 4.36 -0.90
C MET A 21 3.18 4.12 0.50
N GLY A 22 4.05 3.71 1.41
CA GLY A 22 3.72 3.49 2.82
C GLY A 22 3.44 2.05 3.20
N PRO A 23 4.33 1.41 4.00
CA PRO A 23 4.22 0.01 4.46
C PRO A 23 3.31 -0.12 5.70
N GLY A 24 2.14 0.51 5.66
CA GLY A 24 1.05 0.29 6.62
C GLY A 24 0.23 -0.96 6.25
N PRO A 25 -0.80 -1.32 7.05
CA PRO A 25 -1.64 -2.48 6.75
C PRO A 25 -2.23 -2.47 5.34
N ILE A 26 -2.72 -1.31 4.88
CA ILE A 26 -3.30 -1.16 3.53
C ILE A 26 -2.21 -1.31 2.46
N GLY A 27 -1.06 -0.66 2.63
CA GLY A 27 0.03 -0.74 1.66
C GLY A 27 0.63 -2.13 1.56
N LEU A 28 0.87 -2.81 2.68
CA LEU A 28 1.36 -4.19 2.67
C LEU A 28 0.35 -5.16 2.01
N CYS A 29 -0.95 -4.96 2.24
CA CYS A 29 -1.99 -5.69 1.50
C CYS A 29 -1.94 -5.35 0.00
N ALA A 30 -1.69 -4.09 -0.37
CA ALA A 30 -1.57 -3.70 -1.78
C ALA A 30 -0.37 -4.37 -2.46
N VAL A 31 0.77 -4.45 -1.77
CA VAL A 31 1.95 -5.20 -2.26
C VAL A 31 1.59 -6.65 -2.54
N GLY A 32 1.01 -7.37 -1.57
CA GLY A 32 0.68 -8.78 -1.74
C GLY A 32 -0.36 -9.01 -2.85
N VAL A 33 -1.37 -8.16 -2.95
CA VAL A 33 -2.38 -8.25 -4.02
C VAL A 33 -1.76 -7.96 -5.39
N ALA A 34 -0.99 -6.89 -5.54
CA ALA A 34 -0.39 -6.53 -6.82
C ALA A 34 0.62 -7.58 -7.30
N SER A 35 1.46 -8.09 -6.40
CA SER A 35 2.39 -9.18 -6.69
C SER A 35 1.65 -10.47 -7.09
N ALA A 36 0.59 -10.85 -6.37
CA ALA A 36 -0.22 -12.03 -6.71
C ALA A 36 -0.92 -11.91 -8.08
N LEU A 37 -1.17 -10.70 -8.56
CA LEU A 37 -1.71 -10.41 -9.89
C LEU A 37 -0.62 -10.32 -10.99
N GLY A 38 0.65 -10.51 -10.63
CA GLY A 38 1.77 -10.56 -11.57
C GLY A 38 2.39 -9.20 -11.89
N ALA A 39 2.18 -8.19 -11.06
CA ALA A 39 2.84 -6.90 -11.20
C ALA A 39 4.27 -6.93 -10.65
N GLU A 40 5.13 -6.09 -11.20
CA GLU A 40 6.36 -5.67 -10.57
C GLU A 40 6.05 -4.61 -9.51
N VAL A 41 6.36 -4.89 -8.26
CA VAL A 41 5.96 -4.03 -7.14
C VAL A 41 7.15 -3.35 -6.51
N ILE A 42 7.10 -2.01 -6.42
CA ILE A 42 8.07 -1.17 -5.72
C ILE A 42 7.38 -0.62 -4.47
N LEU A 43 7.90 -0.95 -3.29
CA LEU A 43 7.37 -0.44 -2.03
C LEU A 43 8.26 0.65 -1.46
N THR A 44 7.68 1.81 -1.10
CA THR A 44 8.42 2.89 -0.44
C THR A 44 7.96 3.06 1.01
N GLY A 45 8.87 3.42 1.90
CA GLY A 45 8.54 3.63 3.31
C GLY A 45 9.72 4.15 4.13
N THR A 46 9.50 4.32 5.44
CA THR A 46 10.47 4.89 6.38
C THR A 46 11.01 3.90 7.41
N ARG A 47 10.57 2.63 7.36
CA ARG A 47 10.88 1.60 8.38
C ARG A 47 11.32 0.31 7.72
N ASP A 48 12.57 -0.07 7.94
CA ASP A 48 13.19 -1.23 7.29
C ASP A 48 12.47 -2.53 7.62
N ASN A 49 12.09 -2.75 8.89
CA ASN A 49 11.34 -3.94 9.31
C ASN A 49 10.01 -4.13 8.54
N ARG A 50 9.30 -3.04 8.22
CA ARG A 50 8.07 -3.08 7.42
C ARG A 50 8.34 -3.24 5.92
N LEU A 51 9.45 -2.68 5.44
CA LEU A 51 9.92 -2.89 4.08
C LEU A 51 10.31 -4.36 3.86
N ASP A 52 10.92 -5.00 4.85
CA ASP A 52 11.25 -6.44 4.81
C ASP A 52 9.99 -7.32 4.79
N ILE A 53 8.93 -6.94 5.50
CA ILE A 53 7.62 -7.61 5.36
C ILE A 53 7.09 -7.43 3.93
N GLY A 54 7.23 -6.24 3.36
CA GLY A 54 6.87 -5.98 1.96
C GLY A 54 7.61 -6.87 0.97
N LYS A 55 8.91 -7.11 1.16
CA LYS A 55 9.68 -8.08 0.37
C LYS A 55 9.10 -9.49 0.47
N LYS A 56 8.78 -9.94 1.70
CA LYS A 56 8.15 -11.25 1.93
C LYS A 56 6.77 -11.37 1.30
N LEU A 57 6.04 -10.26 1.13
CA LEU A 57 4.76 -10.18 0.45
C LEU A 57 4.88 -10.07 -1.06
N GLY A 58 6.09 -10.01 -1.60
CA GLY A 58 6.36 -10.04 -3.03
C GLY A 58 6.70 -8.69 -3.66
N ALA A 59 7.14 -7.69 -2.88
CA ALA A 59 7.74 -6.49 -3.45
C ALA A 59 9.06 -6.85 -4.15
N SER A 60 9.18 -6.50 -5.43
CA SER A 60 10.40 -6.68 -6.23
C SER A 60 11.52 -5.75 -5.74
N HIS A 61 11.14 -4.54 -5.36
CA HIS A 61 12.04 -3.51 -4.85
C HIS A 61 11.45 -2.83 -3.63
N VAL A 62 12.32 -2.41 -2.70
CA VAL A 62 11.94 -1.59 -1.55
C VAL A 62 12.86 -0.40 -1.44
N ILE A 63 12.31 0.76 -1.09
CA ILE A 63 13.02 2.03 -1.00
C ILE A 63 12.77 2.63 0.38
N ASN A 64 13.83 2.85 1.16
CA ASN A 64 13.72 3.61 2.40
C ASN A 64 13.89 5.11 2.09
N VAL A 65 12.79 5.84 2.10
CA VAL A 65 12.75 7.27 1.75
C VAL A 65 13.48 8.20 2.73
N LYS A 66 14.04 7.65 3.82
CA LYS A 66 14.98 8.39 4.68
C LYS A 66 16.40 8.44 4.11
N ASN A 67 16.74 7.44 3.28
CA ASN A 67 18.09 7.25 2.76
C ASN A 67 18.16 7.59 1.27
N ASP A 68 17.05 7.38 0.54
CA ASP A 68 17.01 7.47 -0.91
C ASP A 68 15.89 8.39 -1.40
N ASP A 69 16.12 9.04 -2.52
CA ASP A 69 15.08 9.76 -3.28
C ASP A 69 14.22 8.74 -4.04
N ALA A 70 13.02 8.49 -3.53
CA ALA A 70 12.12 7.51 -4.12
C ALA A 70 11.72 7.83 -5.57
N VAL A 71 11.55 9.11 -5.92
CA VAL A 71 11.20 9.52 -7.29
C VAL A 71 12.32 9.14 -8.24
N LYS A 72 13.57 9.48 -7.87
CA LYS A 72 14.76 9.15 -8.65
C LYS A 72 14.90 7.65 -8.83
N VAL A 73 14.85 6.87 -7.75
CA VAL A 73 15.01 5.41 -7.80
C VAL A 73 13.91 4.75 -8.63
N VAL A 74 12.64 5.17 -8.48
CA VAL A 74 11.55 4.65 -9.32
C VAL A 74 11.78 4.96 -10.80
N LYS A 75 12.26 6.16 -11.14
CA LYS A 75 12.58 6.50 -12.52
C LYS A 75 13.73 5.65 -13.05
N GLU A 76 14.77 5.39 -12.27
CA GLU A 76 15.87 4.51 -12.65
C GLU A 76 15.39 3.07 -12.90
N LEU A 77 14.60 2.50 -11.98
CA LEU A 77 14.03 1.15 -12.12
C LEU A 77 13.07 1.00 -13.31
N THR A 78 12.50 2.10 -13.79
CA THR A 78 11.55 2.13 -14.91
C THR A 78 12.15 2.78 -16.16
N GLU A 79 13.47 2.83 -16.30
CA GLU A 79 14.19 3.38 -17.46
C GLU A 79 13.73 4.81 -17.83
N GLY A 80 13.37 5.62 -16.85
CA GLY A 80 12.87 6.99 -17.01
C GLY A 80 11.37 7.09 -17.36
N ILE A 81 10.71 5.99 -17.72
CA ILE A 81 9.31 5.98 -18.14
C ILE A 81 8.38 6.29 -16.96
N GLY A 82 8.60 5.65 -15.80
CA GLY A 82 7.74 5.73 -14.63
C GLY A 82 6.74 4.58 -14.52
N ALA A 83 6.10 4.47 -13.37
CA ALA A 83 5.21 3.38 -13.02
C ALA A 83 3.83 3.49 -13.71
N HIS A 84 3.19 2.35 -13.97
CA HIS A 84 1.83 2.28 -14.48
C HIS A 84 0.81 2.76 -13.44
N TYR A 85 1.06 2.40 -12.18
CA TYR A 85 0.22 2.73 -11.03
C TYR A 85 1.07 3.21 -9.87
N VAL A 86 0.60 4.21 -9.15
CA VAL A 86 1.15 4.61 -7.85
C VAL A 86 0.01 4.65 -6.84
N LEU A 87 0.12 3.90 -5.75
CA LEU A 87 -0.87 3.85 -4.70
C LEU A 87 -0.36 4.59 -3.46
N ASP A 88 -1.00 5.69 -3.10
CA ASP A 88 -0.75 6.33 -1.82
C ASP A 88 -1.54 5.64 -0.70
N CYS A 89 -0.80 4.90 0.13
CA CYS A 89 -1.26 4.28 1.36
C CYS A 89 -0.63 4.95 2.61
N SER A 90 0.07 6.06 2.42
CA SER A 90 0.81 6.78 3.46
C SER A 90 0.05 7.96 4.04
N GLY A 91 -0.65 8.72 3.20
CA GLY A 91 -1.26 10.00 3.53
C GLY A 91 -0.24 11.09 3.86
N ALA A 92 1.01 10.95 3.38
CA ALA A 92 2.05 11.94 3.60
C ALA A 92 1.73 13.26 2.87
N PRO A 93 2.14 14.42 3.39
CA PRO A 93 1.78 15.71 2.80
C PRO A 93 2.19 15.86 1.32
N ASN A 94 3.32 15.29 0.91
CA ASN A 94 3.83 15.39 -0.45
C ASN A 94 3.50 14.16 -1.33
N ALA A 95 2.71 13.20 -0.82
CA ALA A 95 2.49 11.92 -1.49
C ALA A 95 1.92 12.04 -2.91
N VAL A 96 0.99 12.98 -3.14
CA VAL A 96 0.40 13.19 -4.47
C VAL A 96 1.41 13.74 -5.46
N ASN A 97 2.26 14.68 -5.03
CA ASN A 97 3.32 15.28 -5.87
C ASN A 97 4.41 14.25 -6.20
N ASP A 98 4.85 13.47 -5.22
CA ASP A 98 5.79 12.37 -5.43
C ASP A 98 5.19 11.33 -6.39
N ALA A 99 3.92 10.93 -6.18
CA ALA A 99 3.22 10.00 -7.06
C ALA A 99 3.15 10.53 -8.50
N SER A 100 2.83 11.83 -8.68
CA SER A 100 2.76 12.48 -10.00
C SER A 100 4.12 12.50 -10.70
N SER A 101 5.20 12.50 -9.95
CA SER A 101 6.57 12.48 -10.47
C SER A 101 7.09 11.08 -10.76
N MET A 102 6.59 10.05 -10.05
CA MET A 102 6.93 8.64 -10.28
C MET A 102 6.15 8.00 -11.42
N ILE A 103 4.98 8.54 -11.77
CA ILE A 103 4.07 7.92 -12.72
C ILE A 103 4.54 8.10 -14.17
N ARG A 104 4.23 7.15 -15.03
CA ARG A 104 4.37 7.29 -16.48
C ARG A 104 3.27 8.19 -17.05
N ARG A 105 3.45 8.67 -18.27
CA ARG A 105 2.37 9.40 -18.98
C ARG A 105 1.15 8.49 -19.16
N GLY A 106 -0.04 9.01 -18.82
CA GLY A 106 -1.29 8.27 -18.83
C GLY A 106 -1.42 7.25 -17.70
N GLY A 107 -0.52 7.30 -16.71
CA GLY A 107 -0.58 6.43 -15.54
C GLY A 107 -1.66 6.82 -14.54
N LYS A 108 -1.85 6.01 -13.52
CA LYS A 108 -2.95 6.12 -12.57
C LYS A 108 -2.44 6.22 -11.13
N ILE A 109 -2.99 7.17 -10.38
CA ILE A 109 -2.68 7.40 -8.97
C ILE A 109 -3.91 7.00 -8.15
N GLY A 110 -3.76 6.07 -7.23
CA GLY A 110 -4.79 5.62 -6.30
C GLY A 110 -4.56 6.20 -4.91
N LEU A 111 -5.49 6.99 -4.40
CA LEU A 111 -5.45 7.56 -3.06
C LEU A 111 -6.27 6.69 -2.12
N ALA A 112 -5.61 5.90 -1.27
CA ALA A 112 -6.24 4.99 -0.30
C ALA A 112 -5.99 5.44 1.15
N ALA A 113 -5.19 6.48 1.36
CA ALA A 113 -4.92 7.06 2.67
C ALA A 113 -5.63 8.42 2.84
N PHE A 114 -5.82 8.80 4.09
CA PHE A 114 -6.38 10.10 4.45
C PHE A 114 -5.27 11.01 4.98
N PRO A 115 -4.92 12.09 4.28
CA PRO A 115 -4.03 13.10 4.84
C PRO A 115 -4.72 13.77 6.04
N SER A 116 -3.96 14.08 7.08
CA SER A 116 -4.49 14.69 8.32
C SER A 116 -4.87 16.15 8.16
N LYS A 117 -4.40 16.80 7.08
CA LYS A 117 -4.65 18.21 6.73
C LYS A 117 -4.77 18.33 5.21
N PRO A 118 -5.37 19.42 4.69
CA PRO A 118 -5.30 19.75 3.27
C PRO A 118 -3.84 19.75 2.79
N VAL A 119 -3.61 19.25 1.57
CA VAL A 119 -2.28 19.14 0.95
C VAL A 119 -2.22 20.01 -0.30
N GLU A 120 -1.04 20.55 -0.58
CA GLU A 120 -0.78 21.30 -1.80
C GLU A 120 -0.40 20.33 -2.93
N VAL A 121 -1.00 20.52 -4.10
CA VAL A 121 -0.82 19.63 -5.25
C VAL A 121 -0.41 20.43 -6.49
N ASP A 122 0.67 19.98 -7.16
CA ASP A 122 1.11 20.49 -8.46
C ASP A 122 0.20 19.93 -9.59
N ILE A 123 -0.89 20.65 -9.85
CA ILE A 123 -1.83 20.30 -10.92
C ILE A 123 -1.16 20.35 -12.30
N ALA A 124 -0.19 21.26 -12.51
CA ALA A 124 0.50 21.37 -13.80
C ALA A 124 1.30 20.10 -14.11
N ASN A 125 1.91 19.46 -13.10
CA ASN A 125 2.60 18.18 -13.29
C ASN A 125 1.62 17.04 -13.62
N LEU A 126 0.47 16.99 -12.97
CA LEU A 126 -0.58 16.02 -13.29
C LEU A 126 -1.08 16.15 -14.74
N VAL A 127 -1.30 17.39 -15.19
CA VAL A 127 -1.74 17.67 -16.59
C VAL A 127 -0.66 17.26 -17.59
N ARG A 128 0.61 17.61 -17.33
CA ARG A 128 1.74 17.21 -18.21
C ARG A 128 1.83 15.70 -18.38
N ASN A 129 1.57 14.95 -17.32
CA ASN A 129 1.63 13.49 -17.34
C ASN A 129 0.32 12.83 -17.83
N ASN A 130 -0.74 13.57 -18.14
CA ASN A 130 -2.08 13.01 -18.37
C ASN A 130 -2.46 12.02 -17.26
N ALA A 131 -2.19 12.36 -16.00
CA ALA A 131 -2.39 11.49 -14.87
C ALA A 131 -3.89 11.36 -14.52
N TYR A 132 -4.29 10.16 -14.13
CA TYR A 132 -5.62 9.90 -13.58
C TYR A 132 -5.53 9.71 -12.08
N ILE A 133 -6.38 10.40 -11.31
CA ILE A 133 -6.44 10.26 -9.85
C ILE A 133 -7.75 9.59 -9.46
N TYR A 134 -7.64 8.56 -8.63
CA TYR A 134 -8.75 7.79 -8.07
C TYR A 134 -8.69 7.83 -6.56
N ALA A 135 -9.63 8.50 -5.93
CA ALA A 135 -9.80 8.43 -4.47
C ALA A 135 -10.73 7.27 -4.11
N THR A 136 -10.29 6.41 -3.21
CA THR A 136 -11.03 5.21 -2.84
C THR A 136 -11.20 5.07 -1.34
N ARG A 137 -12.42 4.67 -0.93
CA ARG A 137 -12.75 4.32 0.44
C ARG A 137 -13.62 3.07 0.45
N GLY A 138 -13.35 2.17 1.38
CA GLY A 138 -14.14 0.96 1.55
C GLY A 138 -13.60 -0.24 0.78
N GLU A 139 -14.40 -1.25 0.59
CA GLU A 139 -13.97 -2.57 0.12
C GLU A 139 -14.84 -3.12 -0.99
N GLY A 140 -15.63 -2.61 -1.71
CA GLY A 140 -16.43 -3.19 -2.79
C GLY A 140 -16.71 -4.71 -2.67
N LYS A 141 -17.92 -5.17 -2.90
CA LYS A 141 -18.30 -6.59 -2.67
C LYS A 141 -17.41 -7.59 -3.44
N SER A 142 -17.20 -7.36 -4.72
CA SER A 142 -16.38 -8.23 -5.58
C SER A 142 -14.90 -8.24 -5.17
N ALA A 143 -14.38 -7.11 -4.71
CA ALA A 143 -12.99 -7.01 -4.26
C ALA A 143 -12.72 -7.85 -3.00
N CYS A 144 -13.67 -7.94 -2.07
CA CYS A 144 -13.56 -8.82 -0.90
C CYS A 144 -13.48 -10.29 -1.32
N HIS A 145 -14.36 -10.77 -2.20
CA HIS A 145 -14.32 -12.14 -2.70
C HIS A 145 -13.01 -12.48 -3.39
N ARG A 146 -12.51 -11.59 -4.25
CA ARG A 146 -11.24 -11.78 -4.97
C ARG A 146 -10.05 -11.79 -4.01
N ALA A 147 -10.02 -10.90 -3.02
CA ALA A 147 -8.97 -10.90 -2.00
C ALA A 147 -8.97 -12.20 -1.18
N MET A 148 -10.14 -12.69 -0.79
CA MET A 148 -10.28 -13.98 -0.10
C MET A 148 -9.83 -15.15 -0.98
N ALA A 149 -10.13 -15.14 -2.28
CA ALA A 149 -9.68 -16.16 -3.22
C ALA A 149 -8.15 -16.21 -3.33
N LEU A 150 -7.47 -15.05 -3.40
CA LEU A 150 -6.01 -14.99 -3.41
C LEU A 150 -5.41 -15.60 -2.13
N MET A 151 -6.00 -15.33 -0.97
CA MET A 151 -5.56 -15.92 0.31
C MET A 151 -5.80 -17.43 0.35
N ALA A 152 -6.97 -17.90 -0.09
CA ALA A 152 -7.30 -19.31 -0.14
C ALA A 152 -6.37 -20.09 -1.09
N GLN A 153 -5.95 -19.49 -2.20
CA GLN A 153 -4.99 -20.03 -3.15
C GLN A 153 -3.52 -19.90 -2.68
N LYS A 154 -3.29 -19.40 -1.46
CA LYS A 154 -1.94 -19.13 -0.90
C LYS A 154 -1.07 -18.20 -1.77
N ARG A 155 -1.72 -17.34 -2.57
CA ARG A 155 -1.05 -16.33 -3.40
C ARG A 155 -0.69 -15.07 -2.59
N PHE A 156 -1.23 -14.94 -1.39
CA PHE A 156 -1.03 -13.83 -0.47
C PHE A 156 -1.13 -14.34 0.97
N ASP A 157 -0.07 -14.16 1.76
CA ASP A 157 -0.05 -14.54 3.18
C ASP A 157 -0.34 -13.34 4.08
N ALA A 158 -1.61 -13.16 4.43
CA ALA A 158 -2.04 -12.08 5.33
C ALA A 158 -1.48 -12.22 6.76
N LYS A 159 -0.98 -13.39 7.17
CA LYS A 159 -0.40 -13.61 8.50
C LYS A 159 0.84 -12.76 8.74
N LEU A 160 1.59 -12.43 7.68
CA LEU A 160 2.76 -11.56 7.76
C LEU A 160 2.43 -10.13 8.24
N ILE A 161 1.17 -9.71 8.11
CA ILE A 161 0.72 -8.37 8.52
C ILE A 161 0.12 -8.40 9.93
N HIS A 162 -0.40 -9.54 10.37
CA HIS A 162 -0.98 -9.73 11.70
C HIS A 162 0.14 -9.84 12.75
N THR A 163 0.30 -8.83 13.58
CA THR A 163 1.40 -8.75 14.54
C THR A 163 1.00 -9.06 15.99
N HIS A 164 -0.20 -8.68 16.39
CA HIS A 164 -0.64 -8.77 17.78
C HIS A 164 -2.08 -9.24 17.91
N THR A 165 -2.34 -10.02 18.95
CA THR A 165 -3.69 -10.44 19.34
C THR A 165 -3.90 -10.14 20.82
N PHE A 166 -5.04 -9.54 21.15
CA PHE A 166 -5.46 -9.27 22.53
C PHE A 166 -6.83 -9.90 22.79
N ALA A 167 -7.10 -10.24 24.06
CA ALA A 167 -8.43 -10.57 24.51
C ALA A 167 -9.33 -9.32 24.59
N MET A 168 -10.64 -9.48 24.60
CA MET A 168 -11.59 -8.35 24.70
C MET A 168 -11.37 -7.54 25.99
N LYS A 169 -11.02 -8.18 27.11
CA LYS A 169 -10.69 -7.50 28.37
C LYS A 169 -9.50 -6.53 28.25
N ASP A 170 -8.59 -6.81 27.31
CA ASP A 170 -7.38 -6.02 27.06
C ASP A 170 -7.53 -5.05 25.87
N LEU A 171 -8.78 -4.74 25.46
CA LEU A 171 -9.11 -3.86 24.32
C LEU A 171 -8.34 -2.53 24.37
N GLN A 172 -8.25 -1.90 25.53
CA GLN A 172 -7.54 -0.61 25.69
C GLN A 172 -6.04 -0.73 25.37
N THR A 173 -5.43 -1.82 25.77
CA THR A 173 -4.04 -2.14 25.45
C THR A 173 -3.87 -2.33 23.93
N GLY A 174 -4.75 -3.11 23.31
CA GLY A 174 -4.73 -3.32 21.85
C GLY A 174 -4.90 -2.02 21.05
N LEU A 175 -5.78 -1.11 21.50
CA LEU A 175 -5.94 0.21 20.90
C LEU A 175 -4.67 1.06 21.08
N LYS A 176 -4.02 1.01 22.25
CA LYS A 176 -2.75 1.70 22.50
C LYS A 176 -1.65 1.19 21.56
N TYR A 177 -1.50 -0.13 21.43
CA TYR A 177 -0.53 -0.75 20.50
C TYR A 177 -0.71 -0.26 19.08
N THR A 178 -1.96 -0.20 18.60
CA THR A 178 -2.29 0.30 17.25
C THR A 178 -1.92 1.77 17.07
N ARG A 179 -2.28 2.62 18.05
CA ARG A 179 -2.09 4.07 17.95
C ARG A 179 -0.63 4.48 18.09
N GLU A 180 0.07 3.89 19.07
CA GLU A 180 1.46 4.24 19.40
C GLU A 180 2.47 3.36 18.66
N ARG A 181 1.98 2.35 17.91
CA ARG A 181 2.82 1.40 17.15
C ARG A 181 3.83 0.69 18.02
N ILE A 182 3.42 0.30 19.24
CA ILE A 182 4.25 -0.40 20.20
C ILE A 182 4.68 -1.74 19.58
N GLU A 183 5.94 -2.13 19.77
CA GLU A 183 6.52 -3.37 19.24
C GLU A 183 6.28 -3.51 17.71
N ASP A 184 6.37 -2.39 16.99
CA ASP A 184 6.13 -2.34 15.54
C ASP A 184 4.76 -2.84 15.08
N ALA A 185 3.74 -2.73 15.92
CA ALA A 185 2.38 -3.17 15.62
C ALA A 185 1.92 -2.68 14.24
N ILE A 186 1.50 -3.63 13.38
CA ILE A 186 0.97 -3.37 12.04
C ILE A 186 -0.54 -3.62 12.04
N LYS A 187 -0.95 -4.85 12.30
CA LYS A 187 -2.36 -5.21 12.45
C LYS A 187 -2.57 -5.88 13.81
N VAL A 188 -3.36 -5.23 14.64
CA VAL A 188 -3.79 -5.73 15.95
C VAL A 188 -5.19 -6.31 15.82
N VAL A 189 -5.41 -7.49 16.35
CA VAL A 189 -6.70 -8.17 16.40
C VAL A 189 -7.13 -8.30 17.86
N VAL A 190 -8.39 -8.00 18.14
CA VAL A 190 -9.00 -8.26 19.45
C VAL A 190 -10.01 -9.39 19.27
N ARG A 191 -9.88 -10.45 20.10
CA ARG A 191 -10.77 -11.60 20.09
C ARG A 191 -11.75 -11.51 21.26
N ASN A 192 -13.00 -11.82 20.99
CA ASN A 192 -14.05 -11.89 22.01
C ASN A 192 -14.21 -13.28 22.65
N ASP A 193 -13.50 -14.29 22.14
CA ASP A 193 -13.49 -15.66 22.67
C ASP A 193 -12.10 -15.98 23.24
N GLU A 194 -11.97 -16.11 24.55
CA GLU A 194 -10.71 -16.41 25.24
C GLU A 194 -10.16 -17.80 24.90
N ARG A 195 -10.99 -18.73 24.43
CA ARG A 195 -10.58 -20.09 24.04
C ARG A 195 -9.80 -20.13 22.72
N LEU A 196 -9.74 -19.02 22.02
CA LEU A 196 -9.07 -18.91 20.70
C LEU A 196 -7.76 -18.10 20.75
N ILE A 197 -7.26 -17.84 21.98
CA ILE A 197 -5.98 -17.12 22.20
C ILE A 197 -4.86 -18.12 22.41
#